data_a445af71a452a70dfa71c020a48f162d
#
_entry.id   a445af71a452a70dfa71c020a48f162d
#
_cell.length_a   1.000
_cell.length_b   1.000
_cell.length_c   1.000
_cell.angle_alpha   90.00
_cell.angle_beta   90.00
_cell.angle_gamma   90.00
#
_symmetry.space_group_name_H-M   'P 1'
#
loop_
_entity.id
_entity.type
_entity.pdbx_description
1 polymer ?
#
loop_
_entity_poly.entity_id
_entity_poly.type
_entity_poly.pdbx_seq_one_letter_code
_entity_poly.pdbx_strand_id
1 'polypeptide(L)'
;MVGLGLSREYYRQGETMYDRVWLRPKLNLSLPLSQHIRLNYTLTSAPASSKLQNMSGMSIITNGMEYSEGNPELIMARRDDHTLTLSYQSPRLYTQLMSFYRHNDHPAMQHVRRTEDGRFAKTFLEGRRIDMLMLQSYTNYDIIPQHLNAYISAEMLNIWNDGQDYSHRLTSFNFNIGLTAWLGNWTIMATMDNGYHFMENEYESRNIFSDFVSVSYKYKNITAGLFCQNLFKRNAKIEEVENHNHLAHKLLVARNRDTSNAIGIKLTWILSKGRNFKGIDRDTNSLKDKETGVAK
;
A
#
# COMPACT_ATOMS: atom_id res chain seq x y z
N MET A 1 16.26 -20.77 -0.11
CA MET A 1 15.85 -21.03 1.28
C MET A 1 14.43 -21.54 1.26
N VAL A 2 14.16 -22.65 1.93
CA VAL A 2 12.82 -23.22 2.13
C VAL A 2 12.53 -23.15 3.62
N GLY A 3 11.37 -22.69 4.00
CA GLY A 3 10.93 -22.60 5.38
C GLY A 3 9.52 -23.18 5.52
N LEU A 4 9.27 -23.85 6.63
CA LEU A 4 7.96 -24.35 7.00
C LEU A 4 7.66 -23.88 8.42
N GLY A 5 6.62 -23.09 8.57
CA GLY A 5 6.15 -22.61 9.85
C GLY A 5 4.77 -23.20 10.19
N LEU A 6 4.49 -23.25 11.47
CA LEU A 6 3.17 -23.54 12.01
C LEU A 6 2.73 -22.34 12.84
N SER A 7 1.48 -21.93 12.71
CA SER A 7 0.86 -20.98 13.63
C SER A 7 -0.49 -21.53 14.10
N ARG A 8 -0.82 -21.31 15.37
CA ARG A 8 -2.14 -21.55 15.91
C ARG A 8 -2.82 -20.21 16.07
N GLU A 9 -3.95 -20.06 15.43
CA GLU A 9 -4.79 -18.87 15.54
C GLU A 9 -5.98 -19.23 16.44
N TYR A 10 -6.06 -18.56 17.60
CA TYR A 10 -7.10 -18.76 18.58
C TYR A 10 -7.85 -17.47 18.84
N TYR A 11 -9.17 -17.54 18.77
CA TYR A 11 -10.06 -16.42 19.09
C TYR A 11 -11.30 -16.97 19.81
N ARG A 12 -11.73 -16.28 20.85
CA ARG A 12 -12.96 -16.61 21.58
C ARG A 12 -13.73 -15.36 21.95
N GLN A 13 -15.01 -15.33 21.64
CA GLN A 13 -15.94 -14.30 22.06
C GLN A 13 -17.28 -14.93 22.50
N GLY A 14 -17.60 -14.85 23.78
CA GLY A 14 -18.76 -15.54 24.35
C GLY A 14 -18.67 -17.04 24.12
N GLU A 15 -19.67 -17.60 23.43
CA GLU A 15 -19.72 -19.02 23.07
C GLU A 15 -18.99 -19.34 21.77
N THR A 16 -18.75 -18.33 20.93
CA THR A 16 -18.06 -18.50 19.64
C THR A 16 -16.56 -18.68 19.88
N MET A 17 -16.01 -19.76 19.34
CA MET A 17 -14.60 -20.09 19.42
C MET A 17 -14.05 -20.44 18.04
N TYR A 18 -12.94 -19.84 17.70
CA TYR A 18 -12.13 -20.17 16.53
C TYR A 18 -10.76 -20.69 17.01
N ASP A 19 -10.40 -21.88 16.58
CA ASP A 19 -9.12 -22.51 16.92
C ASP A 19 -8.65 -23.33 15.72
N ARG A 20 -7.61 -22.86 15.03
CA ARG A 20 -7.03 -23.56 13.88
C ARG A 20 -5.51 -23.49 13.89
N VAL A 21 -4.92 -24.59 13.45
CA VAL A 21 -3.48 -24.66 13.14
C VAL A 21 -3.30 -24.47 11.64
N TRP A 22 -2.39 -23.58 11.29
CA TRP A 22 -2.07 -23.24 9.91
C TRP A 22 -0.64 -23.62 9.57
N LEU A 23 -0.49 -24.30 8.43
CA LEU A 23 0.80 -24.52 7.80
C LEU A 23 1.19 -23.26 7.03
N ARG A 24 2.41 -22.75 7.24
CA ARG A 24 2.92 -21.50 6.64
C ARG A 24 4.19 -21.80 5.84
N PRO A 25 4.07 -22.38 4.63
CA PRO A 25 5.21 -22.59 3.77
C PRO A 25 5.78 -21.25 3.27
N LYS A 26 7.10 -21.21 3.17
CA LYS A 26 7.85 -20.10 2.58
C LYS A 26 8.95 -20.65 1.69
N LEU A 27 9.00 -20.16 0.45
CA LEU A 27 10.06 -20.45 -0.49
C LEU A 27 10.71 -19.15 -0.93
N ASN A 28 12.04 -19.07 -0.82
CA ASN A 28 12.83 -18.00 -1.41
C ASN A 28 13.91 -18.62 -2.28
N LEU A 29 13.89 -18.29 -3.57
CA LEU A 29 14.91 -18.64 -4.55
C LEU A 29 15.57 -17.36 -5.03
N SER A 30 16.91 -17.34 -5.05
CA SER A 30 17.68 -16.23 -5.58
C SER A 30 18.77 -16.81 -6.51
N LEU A 31 18.65 -16.48 -7.78
CA LEU A 31 19.52 -16.99 -8.84
C LEU A 31 20.29 -15.82 -9.46
N PRO A 32 21.60 -15.71 -9.24
CA PRO A 32 22.44 -14.79 -9.99
C PRO A 32 22.61 -15.37 -11.41
N LEU A 33 22.00 -14.72 -12.41
CA LEU A 33 22.09 -15.13 -13.82
C LEU A 33 23.37 -14.61 -14.45
N SER A 34 23.88 -13.48 -13.96
CA SER A 34 25.17 -12.90 -14.31
C SER A 34 25.68 -12.00 -13.18
N GLN A 35 26.83 -11.32 -13.39
CA GLN A 35 27.32 -10.30 -12.44
C GLN A 35 26.35 -9.11 -12.26
N HIS A 36 25.48 -8.89 -13.24
CA HIS A 36 24.57 -7.75 -13.29
C HIS A 36 23.11 -8.13 -13.17
N ILE A 37 22.74 -9.40 -13.41
CA ILE A 37 21.36 -9.86 -13.50
C ILE A 37 21.07 -10.85 -12.37
N ARG A 38 19.98 -10.60 -11.64
CA ARG A 38 19.49 -11.47 -10.59
C ARG A 38 18.01 -11.74 -10.77
N LEU A 39 17.63 -13.00 -10.62
CA LEU A 39 16.24 -13.45 -10.56
C LEU A 39 15.92 -13.89 -9.13
N ASN A 40 14.85 -13.34 -8.55
CA ASN A 40 14.36 -13.74 -7.24
C ASN A 40 12.93 -14.21 -7.37
N TYR A 41 12.60 -15.28 -6.68
CA TYR A 41 11.23 -15.76 -6.53
C TYR A 41 10.94 -16.00 -5.06
N THR A 42 9.80 -15.49 -4.59
CA THR A 42 9.30 -15.68 -3.24
C THR A 42 7.88 -16.20 -3.29
N LEU A 43 7.62 -17.27 -2.54
CA LEU A 43 6.28 -17.77 -2.23
C LEU A 43 6.10 -17.70 -0.73
N THR A 44 4.98 -17.15 -0.28
CA THR A 44 4.53 -17.20 1.10
C THR A 44 3.06 -17.58 1.16
N SER A 45 2.72 -18.48 2.07
CA SER A 45 1.34 -18.84 2.38
C SER A 45 1.10 -18.64 3.87
N ALA A 46 0.03 -17.95 4.21
CA ALA A 46 -0.29 -17.61 5.60
C ALA A 46 -1.81 -17.38 5.77
N PRO A 47 -2.34 -17.53 7.00
CA PRO A 47 -3.68 -17.05 7.29
C PRO A 47 -3.73 -15.53 7.14
N ALA A 48 -4.80 -15.04 6.53
CA ALA A 48 -5.15 -13.63 6.49
C ALA A 48 -6.21 -13.38 7.55
N SER A 49 -5.79 -12.85 8.70
CA SER A 49 -6.70 -12.57 9.82
C SER A 49 -7.63 -11.42 9.48
N SER A 50 -8.92 -11.59 9.70
CA SER A 50 -9.85 -10.47 9.80
C SER A 50 -9.54 -9.67 11.07
N LYS A 51 -9.83 -8.36 11.03
CA LYS A 51 -9.74 -7.54 12.24
C LYS A 51 -10.71 -8.08 13.30
N LEU A 52 -10.32 -8.08 14.56
CA LEU A 52 -11.19 -8.53 15.66
C LEU A 52 -12.55 -7.79 15.67
N GLN A 53 -12.56 -6.54 15.28
CA GLN A 53 -13.78 -5.75 15.11
C GLN A 53 -14.76 -6.39 14.13
N ASN A 54 -14.27 -6.96 13.03
CA ASN A 54 -15.10 -7.59 12.01
C ASN A 54 -15.68 -8.94 12.48
N MET A 55 -15.01 -9.56 13.46
CA MET A 55 -15.40 -10.86 14.04
C MET A 55 -16.18 -10.71 15.34
N SER A 56 -16.41 -9.47 15.82
CA SER A 56 -17.14 -9.24 17.07
C SER A 56 -18.64 -9.34 16.85
N GLY A 57 -19.40 -9.91 17.83
CA GLY A 57 -20.86 -9.90 17.80
C GLY A 57 -21.50 -8.56 18.15
N MET A 58 -20.74 -7.46 18.10
CA MET A 58 -21.22 -6.13 18.48
C MET A 58 -21.79 -5.40 17.25
N SER A 59 -22.88 -4.68 17.48
CA SER A 59 -23.45 -3.74 16.50
C SER A 59 -23.22 -2.31 16.98
N ILE A 60 -22.69 -1.47 16.11
CA ILE A 60 -22.35 -0.07 16.39
C ILE A 60 -23.08 0.83 15.40
N ILE A 61 -23.82 1.80 15.91
CA ILE A 61 -24.44 2.83 15.06
C ILE A 61 -23.33 3.75 14.55
N THR A 62 -23.13 3.79 13.24
CA THR A 62 -22.13 4.65 12.60
C THR A 62 -22.71 6.00 12.21
N ASN A 63 -23.99 6.03 11.87
CA ASN A 63 -24.76 7.25 11.64
C ASN A 63 -26.25 6.93 11.72
N GLY A 64 -27.14 7.93 11.49
CA GLY A 64 -28.59 7.77 11.62
C GLY A 64 -29.18 6.70 10.68
N MET A 65 -28.48 6.28 9.65
CA MET A 65 -28.96 5.32 8.65
C MET A 65 -28.16 4.01 8.60
N GLU A 66 -27.07 3.88 9.36
CA GLU A 66 -26.15 2.77 9.21
C GLU A 66 -25.66 2.19 10.53
N TYR A 67 -25.58 0.88 10.56
CA TYR A 67 -24.91 0.09 11.57
C TYR A 67 -23.65 -0.56 10.99
N SER A 68 -22.64 -0.74 11.83
CA SER A 68 -21.52 -1.65 11.58
C SER A 68 -21.67 -2.84 12.50
N GLU A 69 -21.77 -4.02 11.94
CA GLU A 69 -21.95 -5.28 12.68
C GLU A 69 -20.77 -6.19 12.38
N GLY A 70 -20.16 -6.75 13.41
CA GLY A 70 -19.19 -7.82 13.20
C GLY A 70 -19.92 -9.15 12.97
N ASN A 71 -19.19 -10.13 12.45
CA ASN A 71 -19.67 -11.49 12.24
C ASN A 71 -18.77 -12.48 12.97
N PRO A 72 -19.21 -13.06 14.10
CA PRO A 72 -18.41 -14.04 14.86
C PRO A 72 -18.18 -15.35 14.11
N GLU A 73 -18.95 -15.65 13.07
CA GLU A 73 -18.83 -16.87 12.28
C GLU A 73 -17.75 -16.79 11.18
N LEU A 74 -17.11 -15.61 11.02
CA LEU A 74 -16.03 -15.45 10.07
C LEU A 74 -14.87 -16.39 10.39
N ILE A 75 -14.43 -17.08 9.37
CA ILE A 75 -13.20 -17.84 9.40
C ILE A 75 -12.04 -17.02 8.84
N MET A 76 -10.82 -17.39 9.20
CA MET A 76 -9.65 -16.77 8.61
C MET A 76 -9.44 -17.28 7.19
N ALA A 77 -9.21 -16.35 6.28
CA ALA A 77 -8.85 -16.62 4.90
C ALA A 77 -7.44 -17.23 4.80
N ARG A 78 -7.18 -17.98 3.75
CA ARG A 78 -5.82 -18.32 3.32
C ARG A 78 -5.34 -17.30 2.28
N ARG A 79 -4.12 -16.83 2.45
CA ARG A 79 -3.47 -15.93 1.51
C ARG A 79 -2.16 -16.52 1.00
N ASP A 80 -2.07 -16.65 -0.30
CA ASP A 80 -0.90 -17.10 -1.02
C ASP A 80 -0.33 -15.93 -1.83
N ASP A 81 0.92 -15.53 -1.55
CA ASP A 81 1.63 -14.44 -2.22
C ASP A 81 2.80 -15.01 -3.02
N HIS A 82 2.86 -14.69 -4.31
CA HIS A 82 3.94 -15.03 -5.23
C HIS A 82 4.60 -13.75 -5.73
N THR A 83 5.90 -13.64 -5.61
CA THR A 83 6.66 -12.51 -6.13
C THR A 83 7.80 -13.02 -6.99
N LEU A 84 7.84 -12.58 -8.24
CA LEU A 84 8.95 -12.82 -9.16
C LEU A 84 9.59 -11.48 -9.48
N THR A 85 10.90 -11.36 -9.28
CA THR A 85 11.65 -10.13 -9.50
C THR A 85 12.87 -10.42 -10.36
N LEU A 86 12.98 -9.75 -11.49
CA LEU A 86 14.18 -9.70 -12.32
C LEU A 86 14.83 -8.34 -12.16
N SER A 87 16.05 -8.28 -11.70
CA SER A 87 16.80 -7.03 -11.52
C SER A 87 18.09 -7.03 -12.34
N TYR A 88 18.40 -5.88 -12.89
CA TYR A 88 19.66 -5.57 -13.53
C TYR A 88 20.32 -4.39 -12.84
N GLN A 89 21.61 -4.50 -12.55
CA GLN A 89 22.37 -3.45 -11.90
C GLN A 89 23.73 -3.25 -12.60
N SER A 90 24.01 -2.00 -12.94
CA SER A 90 25.32 -1.52 -13.40
C SER A 90 25.71 -0.24 -12.66
N PRO A 91 26.89 0.34 -12.86
CA PRO A 91 27.29 1.56 -12.17
C PRO A 91 26.38 2.77 -12.37
N ARG A 92 25.62 2.82 -13.48
CA ARG A 92 24.72 3.95 -13.82
C ARG A 92 23.26 3.58 -13.93
N LEU A 93 22.94 2.28 -14.04
CA LEU A 93 21.59 1.83 -14.31
C LEU A 93 21.18 0.75 -13.31
N TYR A 94 20.10 0.98 -12.63
CA TYR A 94 19.36 -0.05 -11.92
C TYR A 94 17.98 -0.17 -12.55
N THR A 95 17.58 -1.37 -12.94
CA THR A 95 16.22 -1.66 -13.40
C THR A 95 15.71 -2.95 -12.77
N GLN A 96 14.40 -2.96 -12.51
CA GLN A 96 13.72 -4.08 -11.91
C GLN A 96 12.36 -4.28 -12.59
N LEU A 97 12.06 -5.51 -12.93
CA LEU A 97 10.74 -5.97 -13.32
C LEU A 97 10.22 -6.89 -12.23
N MET A 98 9.03 -6.64 -11.75
CA MET A 98 8.39 -7.43 -10.70
C MET A 98 7.00 -7.85 -11.14
N SER A 99 6.69 -9.13 -10.95
CA SER A 99 5.34 -9.68 -10.99
C SER A 99 4.97 -10.12 -9.58
N PHE A 100 3.87 -9.61 -9.08
CA PHE A 100 3.29 -10.01 -7.80
C PHE A 100 1.89 -10.55 -8.04
N TYR A 101 1.64 -11.76 -7.58
CA TYR A 101 0.32 -12.37 -7.59
C TYR A 101 -0.08 -12.74 -6.18
N ARG A 102 -1.28 -12.34 -5.78
CA ARG A 102 -1.92 -12.68 -4.51
C ARG A 102 -3.23 -13.40 -4.77
N HIS A 103 -3.40 -14.50 -4.09
CA HIS A 103 -4.66 -15.21 -4.00
C HIS A 103 -5.14 -15.25 -2.55
N ASN A 104 -6.32 -14.72 -2.28
CA ASN A 104 -7.00 -14.90 -1.01
C ASN A 104 -8.19 -15.83 -1.24
N ASP A 105 -8.14 -16.97 -0.59
CA ASP A 105 -9.21 -17.95 -0.59
C ASP A 105 -10.14 -17.67 0.58
N HIS A 106 -11.45 -17.58 0.33
CA HIS A 106 -12.50 -17.32 1.32
C HIS A 106 -12.25 -16.08 2.20
N PRO A 107 -11.95 -14.91 1.59
CA PRO A 107 -11.69 -13.69 2.35
C PRO A 107 -12.94 -13.17 3.04
N ALA A 108 -12.78 -12.50 4.19
CA ALA A 108 -13.86 -11.73 4.80
C ALA A 108 -14.13 -10.49 3.95
N MET A 109 -15.30 -10.45 3.32
CA MET A 109 -15.72 -9.38 2.42
C MET A 109 -16.93 -8.65 2.97
N GLN A 110 -16.97 -7.34 2.72
CA GLN A 110 -18.07 -6.52 3.19
C GLN A 110 -19.38 -6.92 2.51
N HIS A 111 -20.43 -7.01 3.30
CA HIS A 111 -21.81 -7.22 2.88
C HIS A 111 -22.71 -6.15 3.49
N VAL A 112 -23.67 -5.65 2.71
CA VAL A 112 -24.66 -4.66 3.15
C VAL A 112 -26.04 -5.25 2.99
N ARG A 113 -26.82 -5.20 4.07
CA ARG A 113 -28.22 -5.61 4.07
C ARG A 113 -29.11 -4.47 4.56
N ARG A 114 -30.37 -4.46 4.11
CA ARG A 114 -31.38 -3.57 4.66
C ARG A 114 -32.00 -4.22 5.88
N THR A 115 -32.13 -3.45 6.96
CA THR A 115 -32.76 -3.89 8.20
C THR A 115 -34.26 -3.64 8.16
N GLU A 116 -35.05 -4.26 9.06
CA GLU A 116 -36.50 -4.12 9.12
C GLU A 116 -36.92 -2.68 9.41
N ASP A 117 -36.11 -1.93 10.15
CA ASP A 117 -36.34 -0.50 10.45
C ASP A 117 -35.95 0.44 9.31
N GLY A 118 -35.55 -0.13 8.14
CA GLY A 118 -35.24 0.61 6.93
C GLY A 118 -33.82 1.16 6.86
N ARG A 119 -32.95 0.87 7.84
CA ARG A 119 -31.54 1.24 7.87
C ARG A 119 -30.68 0.23 7.11
N PHE A 120 -29.38 0.48 7.05
CA PHE A 120 -28.39 -0.41 6.43
C PHE A 120 -27.48 -0.99 7.49
N ALA A 121 -27.34 -2.30 7.51
CA ALA A 121 -26.35 -2.99 8.33
C ALA A 121 -25.17 -3.42 7.42
N LYS A 122 -23.99 -2.94 7.76
CA LYS A 122 -22.73 -3.35 7.15
C LYS A 122 -22.09 -4.44 8.00
N THR A 123 -21.91 -5.59 7.42
CA THR A 123 -21.28 -6.73 8.08
C THR A 123 -20.17 -7.30 7.18
N PHE A 124 -19.56 -8.39 7.61
CA PHE A 124 -18.59 -9.13 6.82
C PHE A 124 -19.07 -10.57 6.66
N LEU A 125 -19.04 -11.05 5.43
CA LEU A 125 -19.32 -12.44 5.09
C LEU A 125 -18.08 -13.06 4.44
N GLU A 126 -18.03 -14.37 4.46
CA GLU A 126 -17.02 -15.11 3.72
C GLU A 126 -17.27 -14.93 2.23
N GLY A 127 -16.33 -14.33 1.51
CA GLY A 127 -16.37 -14.19 0.06
C GLY A 127 -15.86 -15.45 -0.62
N ARG A 128 -15.86 -15.47 -1.96
CA ARG A 128 -15.31 -16.57 -2.75
C ARG A 128 -13.80 -16.43 -2.89
N ARG A 129 -13.32 -15.27 -3.36
CA ARG A 129 -11.89 -15.00 -3.53
C ARG A 129 -11.61 -13.52 -3.74
N ILE A 130 -10.38 -13.13 -3.45
CA ILE A 130 -9.77 -11.91 -3.95
C ILE A 130 -8.44 -12.27 -4.60
N ASP A 131 -8.33 -11.99 -5.90
CA ASP A 131 -7.10 -12.15 -6.66
C ASP A 131 -6.53 -10.79 -7.01
N MET A 132 -5.20 -10.67 -6.98
CA MET A 132 -4.50 -9.47 -7.39
C MET A 132 -3.25 -9.84 -8.20
N LEU A 133 -3.13 -9.30 -9.39
CA LEU A 133 -1.93 -9.37 -10.22
C LEU A 133 -1.38 -7.97 -10.42
N MET A 134 -0.15 -7.75 -9.99
CA MET A 134 0.59 -6.50 -10.18
C MET A 134 1.84 -6.78 -11.01
N LEU A 135 2.00 -6.02 -12.08
CA LEU A 135 3.22 -5.99 -12.88
C LEU A 135 3.84 -4.61 -12.71
N GLN A 136 5.05 -4.57 -12.19
CA GLN A 136 5.76 -3.32 -11.91
C GLN A 136 7.10 -3.29 -12.63
N SER A 137 7.42 -2.15 -13.23
CA SER A 137 8.73 -1.81 -13.75
C SER A 137 9.26 -0.61 -12.98
N TYR A 138 10.50 -0.68 -12.54
CA TYR A 138 11.22 0.44 -11.94
C TYR A 138 12.58 0.57 -12.61
N THR A 139 12.93 1.77 -13.04
CA THR A 139 14.23 2.08 -13.63
C THR A 139 14.76 3.37 -13.02
N ASN A 140 16.00 3.32 -12.57
CA ASN A 140 16.76 4.46 -12.07
C ASN A 140 18.04 4.57 -12.90
N TYR A 141 18.31 5.77 -13.44
CA TYR A 141 19.45 6.01 -14.32
C TYR A 141 20.20 7.29 -13.96
N ASP A 142 21.51 7.14 -13.72
CA ASP A 142 22.42 8.27 -13.55
C ASP A 142 22.81 8.82 -14.92
N ILE A 143 22.04 9.80 -15.40
CA ILE A 143 22.27 10.47 -16.70
C ILE A 143 23.68 11.09 -16.70
N ILE A 144 23.98 11.85 -15.66
CA ILE A 144 25.32 12.39 -15.39
C ILE A 144 25.67 11.95 -13.97
N PRO A 145 26.64 11.02 -13.79
CA PRO A 145 27.01 10.50 -12.49
C PRO A 145 27.25 11.62 -11.48
N GLN A 146 26.68 11.48 -10.29
CA GLN A 146 26.75 12.44 -9.18
C GLN A 146 26.07 13.81 -9.42
N HIS A 147 25.56 14.08 -10.65
CA HIS A 147 24.97 15.37 -10.98
C HIS A 147 23.53 15.31 -11.44
N LEU A 148 23.13 14.26 -12.16
CA LEU A 148 21.78 14.17 -12.70
C LEU A 148 21.29 12.73 -12.73
N ASN A 149 20.23 12.48 -12.02
CA ASN A 149 19.55 11.19 -11.92
C ASN A 149 18.10 11.31 -12.37
N ALA A 150 17.61 10.29 -13.04
CA ALA A 150 16.20 10.15 -13.38
C ALA A 150 15.70 8.77 -12.97
N TYR A 151 14.43 8.71 -12.57
CA TYR A 151 13.77 7.42 -12.37
C TYR A 151 12.38 7.42 -13.00
N ILE A 152 11.95 6.22 -13.36
CA ILE A 152 10.59 5.92 -13.78
C ILE A 152 10.13 4.64 -13.09
N SER A 153 8.91 4.67 -12.56
CA SER A 153 8.18 3.50 -12.10
C SER A 153 6.87 3.42 -12.86
N ALA A 154 6.52 2.25 -13.37
CA ALA A 154 5.24 1.99 -14.00
C ALA A 154 4.67 0.70 -13.42
N GLU A 155 3.36 0.70 -13.17
CA GLU A 155 2.65 -0.41 -12.54
C GLU A 155 1.33 -0.65 -13.27
N MET A 156 1.05 -1.89 -13.59
CA MET A 156 -0.25 -2.37 -14.01
C MET A 156 -0.80 -3.26 -12.91
N LEU A 157 -1.99 -2.95 -12.42
CA LEU A 157 -2.67 -3.65 -11.36
C LEU A 157 -4.00 -4.20 -11.86
N ASN A 158 -4.23 -5.50 -11.68
CA ASN A 158 -5.51 -6.15 -11.92
C ASN A 158 -6.00 -6.75 -10.61
N ILE A 159 -7.24 -6.46 -10.26
CA ILE A 159 -7.89 -6.95 -9.04
C ILE A 159 -9.22 -7.60 -9.43
N TRP A 160 -9.50 -8.75 -8.84
CA TRP A 160 -10.75 -9.48 -8.94
C TRP A 160 -11.28 -9.70 -7.53
N ASN A 161 -12.44 -9.14 -7.23
CA ASN A 161 -13.15 -9.26 -5.95
C ASN A 161 -14.44 -10.03 -6.17
N ASP A 162 -14.46 -11.31 -5.82
CA ASP A 162 -15.63 -12.17 -5.95
C ASP A 162 -16.24 -12.42 -4.56
N GLY A 163 -17.24 -11.63 -4.19
CA GLY A 163 -18.04 -11.77 -2.98
C GLY A 163 -19.11 -12.86 -3.11
N GLN A 164 -20.07 -12.88 -2.18
CA GLN A 164 -21.24 -13.77 -2.29
C GLN A 164 -22.21 -13.27 -3.34
N ASP A 165 -22.52 -11.96 -3.31
CA ASP A 165 -23.59 -11.34 -4.11
C ASP A 165 -23.06 -10.39 -5.19
N TYR A 166 -21.74 -10.22 -5.29
CA TYR A 166 -21.13 -9.32 -6.26
C TYR A 166 -19.80 -9.85 -6.80
N SER A 167 -19.44 -9.35 -7.98
CA SER A 167 -18.13 -9.57 -8.59
C SER A 167 -17.67 -8.26 -9.22
N HIS A 168 -16.57 -7.73 -8.72
CA HIS A 168 -15.96 -6.50 -9.23
C HIS A 168 -14.57 -6.75 -9.76
N ARG A 169 -14.21 -6.02 -10.81
CA ARG A 169 -12.89 -6.10 -11.43
C ARG A 169 -12.35 -4.70 -11.66
N LEU A 170 -11.08 -4.52 -11.35
CA LEU A 170 -10.35 -3.31 -11.63
C LEU A 170 -9.10 -3.63 -12.42
N THR A 171 -8.84 -2.84 -13.47
CA THR A 171 -7.53 -2.75 -14.11
C THR A 171 -7.09 -1.31 -14.02
N SER A 172 -5.93 -1.07 -13.43
CA SER A 172 -5.35 0.28 -13.31
C SER A 172 -3.92 0.30 -13.81
N PHE A 173 -3.51 1.48 -14.25
CA PHE A 173 -2.14 1.74 -14.65
C PHE A 173 -1.66 2.99 -13.92
N ASN A 174 -0.58 2.83 -13.15
CA ASN A 174 0.04 3.88 -12.36
C ASN A 174 1.46 4.11 -12.86
N PHE A 175 1.91 5.36 -12.88
CA PHE A 175 3.30 5.69 -13.12
C PHE A 175 3.78 6.80 -12.18
N ASN A 176 5.06 6.79 -11.91
CA ASN A 176 5.77 7.83 -11.18
C ASN A 176 7.10 8.07 -11.88
N ILE A 177 7.39 9.34 -12.17
CA ILE A 177 8.65 9.76 -12.78
C ILE A 177 9.30 10.83 -11.92
N GLY A 178 10.61 10.84 -11.89
CA GLY A 178 11.34 11.86 -11.14
C GLY A 178 12.69 12.15 -11.74
N LEU A 179 13.11 13.39 -11.51
CA LEU A 179 14.42 13.92 -11.89
C LEU A 179 15.04 14.61 -10.69
N THR A 180 16.31 14.33 -10.44
CA THR A 180 17.08 15.00 -9.39
C THR A 180 18.42 15.47 -9.96
N ALA A 181 18.73 16.76 -9.78
CA ALA A 181 19.98 17.36 -10.16
C ALA A 181 20.74 17.87 -8.92
N TRP A 182 22.04 17.59 -8.85
CA TRP A 182 22.97 18.09 -7.84
C TRP A 182 24.02 18.98 -8.51
N LEU A 183 23.95 20.29 -8.23
CA LEU A 183 24.78 21.31 -8.85
C LEU A 183 25.56 22.03 -7.73
N GLY A 184 26.67 21.45 -7.32
CA GLY A 184 27.43 21.94 -6.16
C GLY A 184 26.60 21.86 -4.87
N ASN A 185 26.25 23.01 -4.32
CA ASN A 185 25.42 23.09 -3.10
C ASN A 185 23.90 23.08 -3.39
N TRP A 186 23.51 23.10 -4.66
CA TRP A 186 22.11 23.10 -5.05
C TRP A 186 21.62 21.67 -5.29
N THR A 187 20.39 21.39 -4.86
CA THR A 187 19.64 20.22 -5.24
C THR A 187 18.30 20.65 -5.83
N ILE A 188 18.02 20.19 -7.03
CA ILE A 188 16.75 20.41 -7.73
C ILE A 188 16.09 19.06 -7.89
N MET A 189 14.82 18.96 -7.51
CA MET A 189 14.03 17.75 -7.67
C MET A 189 12.68 18.07 -8.30
N ALA A 190 12.28 17.25 -9.24
CA ALA A 190 10.95 17.28 -9.85
C ALA A 190 10.41 15.86 -9.89
N THR A 191 9.17 15.67 -9.44
CA THR A 191 8.47 14.38 -9.51
C THR A 191 7.04 14.58 -9.98
N MET A 192 6.51 13.55 -10.63
CA MET A 192 5.15 13.53 -11.13
C MET A 192 4.62 12.11 -11.14
N ASP A 193 3.37 11.92 -10.71
CA ASP A 193 2.66 10.65 -10.77
C ASP A 193 1.23 10.87 -11.32
N ASN A 194 0.59 9.82 -11.80
CA ASN A 194 -0.80 9.88 -12.26
C ASN A 194 -1.82 9.51 -11.17
N GLY A 195 -1.36 9.43 -9.92
CA GLY A 195 -2.18 9.02 -8.79
C GLY A 195 -2.21 7.51 -8.60
N TYR A 196 -3.11 7.09 -7.74
CA TYR A 196 -3.27 5.70 -7.34
C TYR A 196 -4.73 5.28 -7.54
N HIS A 197 -4.93 4.10 -8.10
CA HIS A 197 -6.25 3.56 -8.37
C HIS A 197 -6.31 2.10 -7.90
N PHE A 198 -7.13 1.83 -6.91
CA PHE A 198 -7.21 0.56 -6.21
C PHE A 198 -8.66 0.21 -5.85
N MET A 199 -8.93 -1.08 -5.71
CA MET A 199 -10.23 -1.60 -5.27
C MET A 199 -10.03 -2.63 -4.16
N GLU A 200 -10.83 -2.50 -3.12
CA GLU A 200 -10.94 -3.50 -2.06
C GLU A 200 -12.40 -3.77 -1.77
N ASN A 201 -12.82 -5.01 -1.96
CA ASN A 201 -14.24 -5.41 -1.92
C ASN A 201 -15.06 -4.62 -2.95
N GLU A 202 -15.99 -3.78 -2.48
CA GLU A 202 -16.84 -2.90 -3.30
C GLU A 202 -16.35 -1.45 -3.29
N TYR A 203 -15.23 -1.15 -2.59
CA TYR A 203 -14.67 0.20 -2.53
C TYR A 203 -13.59 0.38 -3.57
N GLU A 204 -13.82 1.32 -4.46
CA GLU A 204 -12.85 1.83 -5.41
C GLU A 204 -12.28 3.14 -4.91
N SER A 205 -10.98 3.23 -4.77
CA SER A 205 -10.27 4.43 -4.31
C SER A 205 -9.36 4.95 -5.40
N ARG A 206 -9.46 6.24 -5.69
CA ARG A 206 -8.63 6.95 -6.66
C ARG A 206 -7.99 8.15 -6.00
N ASN A 207 -6.68 8.14 -5.91
CA ASN A 207 -5.89 9.33 -5.63
C ASN A 207 -5.49 9.99 -6.94
N ILE A 208 -5.36 11.31 -6.91
CA ILE A 208 -5.20 12.06 -8.14
C ILE A 208 -3.73 12.36 -8.37
N PHE A 209 -3.38 12.46 -9.65
CA PHE A 209 -2.14 13.02 -10.15
C PHE A 209 -1.53 14.06 -9.21
N SER A 210 -0.28 13.86 -8.83
CA SER A 210 0.51 14.75 -8.00
C SER A 210 1.75 15.21 -8.76
N ASP A 211 2.09 16.47 -8.64
CA ASP A 211 3.37 17.02 -9.08
C ASP A 211 4.06 17.71 -7.92
N PHE A 212 5.38 17.61 -7.89
CA PHE A 212 6.22 18.24 -6.88
C PHE A 212 7.51 18.73 -7.51
N VAL A 213 7.86 19.98 -7.24
CA VAL A 213 9.13 20.56 -7.64
C VAL A 213 9.77 21.23 -6.44
N SER A 214 11.06 21.00 -6.22
CA SER A 214 11.79 21.69 -5.18
C SER A 214 13.19 22.11 -5.61
N VAL A 215 13.65 23.21 -5.06
CA VAL A 215 15.00 23.73 -5.18
C VAL A 215 15.54 24.01 -3.80
N SER A 216 16.65 23.41 -3.43
CA SER A 216 17.28 23.62 -2.14
C SER A 216 18.76 23.93 -2.25
N TYR A 217 19.24 24.72 -1.32
CA TYR A 217 20.65 25.11 -1.20
C TYR A 217 21.19 24.73 0.18
N LYS A 218 22.30 24.03 0.20
CA LYS A 218 23.00 23.59 1.41
C LYS A 218 24.20 24.48 1.68
N TYR A 219 24.21 25.11 2.84
CA TYR A 219 25.36 25.87 3.34
C TYR A 219 25.77 25.34 4.71
N LYS A 220 26.93 24.66 4.77
CA LYS A 220 27.40 24.01 6.00
C LYS A 220 26.32 23.06 6.57
N ASN A 221 25.81 23.39 7.75
CA ASN A 221 24.81 22.60 8.46
C ASN A 221 23.36 23.08 8.22
N ILE A 222 23.17 24.07 7.35
CA ILE A 222 21.86 24.63 7.05
C ILE A 222 21.50 24.26 5.61
N THR A 223 20.26 23.82 5.42
CA THR A 223 19.67 23.63 4.09
C THR A 223 18.39 24.46 4.03
N ALA A 224 18.33 25.38 3.09
CA ALA A 224 17.15 26.18 2.80
C ALA A 224 16.60 25.74 1.44
N GLY A 225 15.30 25.62 1.32
CA GLY A 225 14.65 25.20 0.08
C GLY A 225 13.27 25.82 -0.10
N LEU A 226 12.92 25.96 -1.37
CA LEU A 226 11.58 26.27 -1.84
C LEU A 226 10.99 24.99 -2.44
N PHE A 227 9.71 24.76 -2.24
CA PHE A 227 9.00 23.67 -2.93
C PHE A 227 7.64 24.14 -3.42
N CYS A 228 7.20 23.52 -4.48
CA CYS A 228 5.88 23.68 -5.05
C CYS A 228 5.24 22.30 -5.19
N GLN A 229 3.98 22.18 -4.83
CA GLN A 229 3.19 20.96 -4.96
C GLN A 229 1.89 21.29 -5.69
N ASN A 230 1.51 20.42 -6.64
CA ASN A 230 0.28 20.56 -7.42
C ASN A 230 0.15 21.95 -8.08
N LEU A 231 1.22 22.40 -8.74
CA LEU A 231 1.41 23.78 -9.25
C LEU A 231 0.27 24.28 -10.13
N PHE A 232 -0.35 23.39 -10.90
CA PHE A 232 -1.39 23.73 -11.88
C PHE A 232 -2.82 23.43 -11.42
N LYS A 233 -3.00 23.04 -10.15
CA LYS A 233 -4.30 22.61 -9.63
C LYS A 233 -4.84 23.57 -8.59
N ARG A 234 -6.00 24.15 -8.85
CA ARG A 234 -6.78 24.90 -7.87
C ARG A 234 -7.83 23.97 -7.27
N ASN A 235 -7.96 23.92 -5.91
CA ASN A 235 -8.92 23.07 -5.21
C ASN A 235 -8.82 21.60 -5.66
N ALA A 236 -7.60 21.05 -5.57
CA ALA A 236 -7.30 19.71 -6.04
C ALA A 236 -8.21 18.69 -5.35
N LYS A 237 -8.76 17.82 -6.16
CA LYS A 237 -9.39 16.59 -5.71
C LYS A 237 -8.25 15.68 -5.27
N ILE A 238 -8.16 15.36 -3.99
CA ILE A 238 -7.06 14.55 -3.43
C ILE A 238 -7.43 13.07 -3.40
N GLU A 239 -8.70 12.77 -3.22
CA GLU A 239 -9.19 11.40 -3.12
C GLU A 239 -10.63 11.32 -3.62
N GLU A 240 -10.94 10.22 -4.26
CA GLU A 240 -12.28 9.79 -4.59
C GLU A 240 -12.44 8.35 -4.15
N VAL A 241 -13.44 8.10 -3.31
CA VAL A 241 -13.82 6.75 -2.88
C VAL A 241 -15.25 6.49 -3.31
N GLU A 242 -15.42 5.49 -4.14
CA GLU A 242 -16.71 5.03 -4.61
C GLU A 242 -17.03 3.65 -4.03
N ASN A 243 -18.17 3.52 -3.38
CA ASN A 243 -18.71 2.24 -2.95
C ASN A 243 -19.74 1.77 -3.98
N HIS A 244 -19.45 0.70 -4.69
CA HIS A 244 -20.29 0.12 -5.74
C HIS A 244 -21.43 -0.76 -5.23
N ASN A 245 -21.71 -0.76 -3.92
CA ASN A 245 -22.79 -1.57 -3.36
C ASN A 245 -24.15 -1.15 -3.92
N HIS A 246 -24.91 -2.11 -4.42
CA HIS A 246 -26.21 -1.88 -5.07
C HIS A 246 -27.31 -1.35 -4.14
N LEU A 247 -27.22 -1.60 -2.80
CA LEU A 247 -28.16 -1.10 -1.81
C LEU A 247 -27.76 0.26 -1.24
N ALA A 248 -26.46 0.52 -1.13
CA ALA A 248 -25.89 1.68 -0.46
C ALA A 248 -24.72 2.27 -1.25
N HIS A 249 -24.97 2.60 -2.52
CA HIS A 249 -23.98 3.29 -3.36
C HIS A 249 -23.60 4.64 -2.76
N LYS A 250 -22.30 4.90 -2.66
CA LYS A 250 -21.79 6.16 -2.10
C LYS A 250 -20.59 6.63 -2.90
N LEU A 251 -20.52 7.92 -3.11
CA LEU A 251 -19.36 8.60 -3.67
C LEU A 251 -18.86 9.64 -2.68
N LEU A 252 -17.64 9.48 -2.21
CA LEU A 252 -16.93 10.45 -1.39
C LEU A 252 -15.87 11.12 -2.24
N VAL A 253 -15.89 12.44 -2.35
CA VAL A 253 -14.86 13.23 -3.02
C VAL A 253 -14.21 14.16 -2.01
N ALA A 254 -12.97 13.88 -1.66
CA ALA A 254 -12.18 14.75 -0.81
C ALA A 254 -11.42 15.78 -1.67
N ARG A 255 -11.54 17.04 -1.31
CA ARG A 255 -10.82 18.15 -1.93
C ARG A 255 -9.99 18.86 -0.86
N ASN A 256 -8.77 19.19 -1.19
CA ASN A 256 -7.91 19.96 -0.29
C ASN A 256 -7.38 21.20 -0.99
N ARG A 257 -7.81 22.35 -0.51
CA ARG A 257 -7.37 23.64 -1.01
C ARG A 257 -5.93 23.94 -0.61
N ASP A 258 -5.51 23.51 0.57
CA ASP A 258 -4.21 23.85 1.14
C ASP A 258 -3.05 23.09 0.48
N THR A 259 -3.33 21.94 -0.14
CA THR A 259 -2.34 21.17 -0.92
C THR A 259 -2.41 21.44 -2.42
N SER A 260 -3.27 22.37 -2.86
CA SER A 260 -3.41 22.78 -4.24
C SER A 260 -2.62 24.05 -4.47
N ASN A 261 -1.76 24.10 -5.49
CA ASN A 261 -0.85 25.24 -5.74
C ASN A 261 -0.03 25.62 -4.48
N ALA A 262 0.35 24.62 -3.68
CA ALA A 262 1.08 24.89 -2.46
C ALA A 262 2.51 25.31 -2.80
N ILE A 263 2.92 26.45 -2.26
CA ILE A 263 4.31 26.92 -2.29
C ILE A 263 4.77 27.01 -0.84
N GLY A 264 5.91 26.39 -0.53
CA GLY A 264 6.42 26.38 0.82
C GLY A 264 7.93 26.58 0.89
N ILE A 265 8.38 26.99 2.07
CA ILE A 265 9.79 27.15 2.40
C ILE A 265 10.14 26.08 3.41
N LYS A 266 11.26 25.40 3.21
CA LYS A 266 11.82 24.42 4.15
C LYS A 266 13.18 24.92 4.61
N LEU A 267 13.35 25.03 5.93
CA LEU A 267 14.65 25.32 6.55
C LEU A 267 15.02 24.14 7.46
N THR A 268 16.17 23.54 7.20
CA THR A 268 16.71 22.46 8.01
C THR A 268 18.05 22.90 8.58
N TRP A 269 18.20 22.83 9.89
CA TRP A 269 19.45 23.08 10.59
C TRP A 269 19.88 21.83 11.34
N ILE A 270 21.05 21.29 10.99
CA ILE A 270 21.60 20.10 11.64
C ILE A 270 22.55 20.58 12.75
N LEU A 271 22.11 20.40 13.99
CA LEU A 271 22.93 20.65 15.18
C LEU A 271 23.56 19.33 15.59
N SER A 272 24.88 19.20 15.41
CA SER A 272 25.63 18.06 15.91
C SER A 272 26.72 18.54 16.88
N LYS A 273 26.69 18.05 18.12
CA LYS A 273 27.73 18.29 19.13
C LYS A 273 28.13 16.92 19.70
N GLY A 274 29.38 16.53 19.49
CA GLY A 274 29.91 15.28 20.02
C GLY A 274 30.77 14.49 19.03
N ARG A 275 31.42 13.42 19.51
CA ARG A 275 32.14 12.46 18.65
C ARG A 275 31.13 11.70 17.79
N ASN A 276 31.37 11.67 16.49
CA ASN A 276 30.64 10.78 15.59
C ASN A 276 31.03 9.33 15.91
N PHE A 277 30.23 8.65 16.71
CA PHE A 277 30.30 7.20 16.77
C PHE A 277 29.61 6.68 15.51
N LYS A 278 30.28 5.84 14.73
CA LYS A 278 29.61 4.98 13.76
C LYS A 278 28.68 4.08 14.57
N GLY A 279 27.42 4.46 14.70
CA GLY A 279 26.43 3.63 15.32
C GLY A 279 26.31 2.34 14.53
N ILE A 280 26.22 1.23 15.23
CA ILE A 280 25.77 -0.03 14.63
C ILE A 280 24.34 0.26 14.19
N ASP A 281 24.06 0.22 12.88
CA ASP A 281 22.72 0.24 12.33
C ASP A 281 21.93 -0.93 12.96
N ARG A 282 21.22 -0.65 14.04
CA ARG A 282 20.23 -1.59 14.55
C ARG A 282 19.03 -1.50 13.61
N ASP A 283 18.80 -2.57 12.89
CA ASP A 283 17.58 -2.73 12.11
C ASP A 283 16.37 -2.72 13.05
N THR A 284 15.82 -1.52 13.27
CA THR A 284 14.62 -1.32 14.09
C THR A 284 13.33 -1.80 13.40
N ASN A 285 13.41 -2.20 12.13
CA ASN A 285 12.25 -2.72 11.41
C ASN A 285 11.80 -4.10 11.94
N SER A 286 12.68 -4.83 12.61
CA SER A 286 12.32 -6.10 13.27
C SER A 286 11.46 -5.91 14.53
N LEU A 287 11.37 -4.68 15.07
CA LEU A 287 10.63 -4.36 16.29
C LEU A 287 9.26 -3.69 16.02
N LYS A 288 8.84 -3.57 14.76
CA LYS A 288 7.48 -3.13 14.48
C LYS A 288 6.52 -4.22 14.96
N ASP A 289 5.77 -3.90 16.01
CA ASP A 289 4.67 -4.73 16.47
C ASP A 289 3.76 -5.06 15.28
N LYS A 290 3.50 -6.35 15.12
CA LYS A 290 2.47 -6.79 14.18
C LYS A 290 1.18 -6.10 14.56
N GLU A 291 0.44 -5.61 13.57
CA GLU A 291 -0.92 -5.13 13.81
C GLU A 291 -1.69 -6.18 14.59
N THR A 292 -2.03 -5.87 15.82
CA THR A 292 -2.75 -6.79 16.72
C THR A 292 -4.22 -6.97 16.32
N GLY A 293 -4.68 -6.24 15.31
CA GLY A 293 -6.08 -6.23 14.88
C GLY A 293 -7.02 -5.48 15.83
N VAL A 294 -6.48 -4.87 16.87
CA VAL A 294 -7.25 -4.00 17.79
C VAL A 294 -7.20 -2.59 17.22
N ALA A 295 -8.36 -2.01 16.94
CA ALA A 295 -8.45 -0.60 16.53
C ALA A 295 -7.95 0.30 17.68
N LYS A 296 -7.06 1.22 17.36
CA LYS A 296 -6.69 2.33 18.26
C LYS A 296 -7.76 3.41 18.21
#